data_602eeed74ac988ceb94141291aa3312f
#
_entry.id   602eeed74ac988ceb94141291aa3312f
#
_cell.length_a   1.000
_cell.length_b   1.000
_cell.length_c   1.000
_cell.angle_alpha   90.00
_cell.angle_beta   90.00
_cell.angle_gamma   90.00
#
_symmetry.space_group_name_H-M   'P 1'
#
loop_
_entity.id
_entity.type
_entity.pdbx_description
1 polymer ?
#
loop_
_entity_poly.entity_id
_entity_poly.type
_entity_poly.pdbx_seq_one_letter_code
_entity_poly.pdbx_strand_id
1 'polypeptide(L)'
;MDDFSMEGEILSEALDKIAGINRLLGGNKITIEGVKDLLKGIDKGLEISILDVGCGNGDMLRTLADFGKAKGIKFQLYGMDANAFTVSYARKLSAGYKNISYMCEDIFEEIKQERKYDVILCTLTLHHFKDDEILKLLKGFRKQAAIGMVINDLHRSKLAYYLFIALCKVFKLNHMSKSDGLVSILRGFKKADILNYASQLNIKNYILRWRWAFRYQWIIPTI
;
A
#
# COMPACT_ATOMS: atom_id res chain seq x y z
N MET A 1 -14.32 3.37 4.16
CA MET A 1 -13.31 4.42 3.89
C MET A 1 -13.29 4.90 2.43
N ASP A 2 -14.21 4.42 1.60
CA ASP A 2 -14.33 4.85 0.19
C ASP A 2 -14.98 6.23 0.03
N ASP A 3 -15.40 6.87 1.11
CA ASP A 3 -15.92 8.24 1.12
C ASP A 3 -14.79 9.23 1.41
N PHE A 4 -14.32 9.90 0.38
CA PHE A 4 -13.21 10.87 0.45
C PHE A 4 -13.58 12.20 1.13
N SER A 5 -14.86 12.41 1.47
CA SER A 5 -15.31 13.58 2.25
C SER A 5 -15.22 13.37 3.76
N MET A 6 -14.92 12.16 4.22
CA MET A 6 -14.80 11.87 5.66
C MET A 6 -13.64 12.64 6.29
N GLU A 7 -13.89 13.15 7.51
CA GLU A 7 -12.91 13.90 8.29
C GLU A 7 -13.12 13.70 9.80
N GLY A 8 -12.24 14.27 10.60
CA GLY A 8 -12.37 14.31 12.05
C GLY A 8 -11.73 13.15 12.80
N GLU A 9 -11.99 13.15 14.13
CA GLU A 9 -11.31 12.27 15.08
C GLU A 9 -11.61 10.77 14.83
N ILE A 10 -12.82 10.44 14.40
CA ILE A 10 -13.22 9.06 14.11
C ILE A 10 -12.38 8.47 12.96
N LEU A 11 -12.10 9.27 11.93
CA LEU A 11 -11.27 8.82 10.81
C LEU A 11 -9.80 8.67 11.23
N SER A 12 -9.24 9.64 11.96
CA SER A 12 -7.85 9.53 12.44
C SER A 12 -7.64 8.33 13.36
N GLU A 13 -8.59 8.06 14.27
CA GLU A 13 -8.57 6.88 15.12
C GLU A 13 -8.63 5.57 14.31
N ALA A 14 -9.48 5.52 13.28
CA ALA A 14 -9.58 4.36 12.40
C ALA A 14 -8.27 4.12 11.63
N LEU A 15 -7.67 5.17 11.07
CA LEU A 15 -6.38 5.11 10.37
C LEU A 15 -5.27 4.60 11.30
N ASP A 16 -5.19 5.08 12.53
CA ASP A 16 -4.18 4.66 13.50
C ASP A 16 -4.36 3.21 13.93
N LYS A 17 -5.60 2.77 14.17
CA LYS A 17 -5.89 1.39 14.51
C LYS A 17 -5.55 0.44 13.36
N ILE A 18 -5.92 0.78 12.12
CA ILE A 18 -5.59 -0.03 10.94
C ILE A 18 -4.07 -0.10 10.76
N ALA A 19 -3.36 1.01 10.85
CA ALA A 19 -1.91 1.04 10.78
C ALA A 19 -1.25 0.22 11.89
N GLY A 20 -1.76 0.31 13.14
CA GLY A 20 -1.30 -0.47 14.27
C GLY A 20 -1.48 -1.98 14.07
N ILE A 21 -2.65 -2.42 13.61
CA ILE A 21 -2.95 -3.82 13.30
C ILE A 21 -2.07 -4.31 12.13
N ASN A 22 -1.94 -3.51 11.07
CA ASN A 22 -1.10 -3.83 9.94
C ASN A 22 0.35 -4.06 10.37
N ARG A 23 0.88 -3.20 11.21
CA ARG A 23 2.24 -3.30 11.76
C ARG A 23 2.41 -4.53 12.64
N LEU A 24 1.46 -4.78 13.57
CA LEU A 24 1.46 -5.93 14.48
C LEU A 24 1.43 -7.26 13.70
N LEU A 25 0.64 -7.33 12.63
CA LEU A 25 0.54 -8.50 11.77
C LEU A 25 1.67 -8.59 10.73
N GLY A 26 2.67 -7.71 10.80
CA GLY A 26 3.86 -7.74 9.94
C GLY A 26 3.65 -7.21 8.52
N GLY A 27 2.56 -6.48 8.25
CA GLY A 27 2.24 -5.99 6.91
C GLY A 27 3.31 -5.06 6.34
N ASN A 28 3.83 -4.13 7.14
CA ASN A 28 4.92 -3.24 6.70
C ASN A 28 6.21 -4.03 6.35
N LYS A 29 6.52 -5.08 7.13
CA LYS A 29 7.67 -5.95 6.84
C LYS A 29 7.54 -6.62 5.48
N ILE A 30 6.33 -7.09 5.12
CA ILE A 30 6.06 -7.69 3.82
C ILE A 30 6.36 -6.70 2.69
N THR A 31 5.90 -5.45 2.79
CA THR A 31 6.16 -4.40 1.79
C THR A 31 7.65 -4.08 1.70
N ILE A 32 8.36 -3.92 2.85
CA ILE A 32 9.80 -3.68 2.88
C ILE A 32 10.58 -4.84 2.23
N GLU A 33 10.21 -6.08 2.46
CA GLU A 33 10.83 -7.24 1.81
C GLU A 33 10.68 -7.18 0.29
N GLY A 34 9.50 -6.74 -0.20
CA GLY A 34 9.27 -6.52 -1.62
C GLY A 34 10.17 -5.42 -2.20
N VAL A 35 10.29 -4.29 -1.50
CA VAL A 35 11.22 -3.21 -1.88
C VAL A 35 12.67 -3.72 -1.91
N LYS A 36 13.09 -4.47 -0.89
CA LYS A 36 14.43 -5.08 -0.87
C LYS A 36 14.67 -6.02 -2.06
N ASP A 37 13.65 -6.79 -2.47
CA ASP A 37 13.77 -7.67 -3.62
C ASP A 37 13.95 -6.88 -4.93
N LEU A 38 13.23 -5.76 -5.11
CA LEU A 38 13.39 -4.88 -6.26
C LEU A 38 14.75 -4.17 -6.28
N LEU A 39 15.28 -3.80 -5.11
CA LEU A 39 16.55 -3.06 -5.01
C LEU A 39 17.80 -3.95 -5.00
N LYS A 40 17.66 -5.28 -5.19
CA LYS A 40 18.80 -6.18 -5.31
C LYS A 40 19.67 -5.82 -6.53
N GLY A 41 20.93 -5.54 -6.29
CA GLY A 41 21.87 -5.14 -7.34
C GLY A 41 21.86 -3.64 -7.70
N ILE A 42 20.97 -2.85 -7.10
CA ILE A 42 20.98 -1.39 -7.25
C ILE A 42 22.04 -0.78 -6.33
N ASP A 43 22.79 0.20 -6.86
CA ASP A 43 23.80 0.91 -6.09
C ASP A 43 23.16 1.66 -4.92
N LYS A 44 23.68 1.42 -3.71
CA LYS A 44 23.18 2.07 -2.48
C LYS A 44 23.51 3.56 -2.41
N GLY A 45 24.41 4.05 -3.24
CA GLY A 45 24.73 5.48 -3.34
C GLY A 45 23.62 6.30 -4.01
N LEU A 46 22.79 5.66 -4.80
CA LEU A 46 21.67 6.32 -5.48
C LEU A 46 20.55 6.69 -4.52
N GLU A 47 19.90 7.79 -4.80
CA GLU A 47 18.65 8.16 -4.13
C GLU A 47 17.49 7.48 -4.84
N ILE A 48 16.66 6.76 -4.10
CA ILE A 48 15.54 5.98 -4.63
C ILE A 48 14.22 6.69 -4.30
N SER A 49 13.48 7.04 -5.33
CA SER A 49 12.17 7.64 -5.22
C SER A 49 11.07 6.57 -5.09
N ILE A 50 10.22 6.68 -4.07
CA ILE A 50 9.14 5.71 -3.81
C ILE A 50 7.81 6.44 -3.66
N LEU A 51 6.80 6.04 -4.44
CA LEU A 51 5.42 6.47 -4.28
C LEU A 51 4.63 5.39 -3.53
N ASP A 52 3.94 5.75 -2.45
CA ASP A 52 2.95 4.91 -1.75
C ASP A 52 1.54 5.40 -2.08
N VAL A 53 0.79 4.59 -2.81
CA VAL A 53 -0.55 4.91 -3.30
C VAL A 53 -1.59 4.44 -2.29
N GLY A 54 -2.48 5.35 -1.87
CA GLY A 54 -3.39 5.11 -0.76
C GLY A 54 -2.64 5.03 0.57
N CYS A 55 -1.77 6.01 0.82
CA CYS A 55 -0.80 5.98 1.93
C CYS A 55 -1.43 6.08 3.33
N GLY A 56 -2.73 6.39 3.44
CA GLY A 56 -3.40 6.55 4.71
C GLY A 56 -2.69 7.54 5.63
N ASN A 57 -2.47 7.18 6.89
CA ASN A 57 -1.74 8.03 7.84
C ASN A 57 -0.20 8.07 7.63
N GLY A 58 0.32 7.49 6.56
CA GLY A 58 1.74 7.52 6.22
C GLY A 58 2.63 6.55 7.01
N ASP A 59 2.07 5.57 7.72
CA ASP A 59 2.82 4.63 8.56
C ASP A 59 3.84 3.82 7.76
N MET A 60 3.50 3.40 6.54
CA MET A 60 4.42 2.67 5.66
C MET A 60 5.62 3.53 5.27
N LEU A 61 5.39 4.79 4.91
CA LEU A 61 6.46 5.70 4.51
C LEU A 61 7.41 6.01 5.68
N ARG A 62 6.89 6.25 6.88
CA ARG A 62 7.75 6.42 8.07
C ARG A 62 8.58 5.16 8.35
N THR A 63 7.97 3.98 8.22
CA THR A 63 8.69 2.70 8.37
C THR A 63 9.80 2.53 7.32
N LEU A 64 9.56 2.97 6.07
CA LEU A 64 10.58 2.97 5.01
C LEU A 64 11.69 3.98 5.27
N ALA A 65 11.36 5.18 5.74
CA ALA A 65 12.36 6.18 6.10
C ALA A 65 13.32 5.68 7.19
N ASP A 66 12.76 5.07 8.24
CA ASP A 66 13.54 4.47 9.32
C ASP A 66 14.39 3.30 8.82
N PHE A 67 13.82 2.45 7.95
CA PHE A 67 14.56 1.36 7.32
C PHE A 67 15.69 1.88 6.43
N GLY A 68 15.47 2.89 5.60
CA GLY A 68 16.49 3.52 4.76
C GLY A 68 17.64 4.07 5.60
N LYS A 69 17.32 4.83 6.66
CA LYS A 69 18.30 5.36 7.62
C LYS A 69 19.12 4.24 8.24
N ALA A 70 18.50 3.18 8.71
CA ALA A 70 19.18 2.05 9.35
C ALA A 70 20.07 1.23 8.39
N LYS A 71 19.80 1.27 7.08
CA LYS A 71 20.53 0.53 6.03
C LYS A 71 21.45 1.38 5.17
N GLY A 72 21.51 2.69 5.42
CA GLY A 72 22.30 3.64 4.62
C GLY A 72 21.78 3.80 3.20
N ILE A 73 20.47 3.60 2.98
CA ILE A 73 19.81 3.79 1.67
C ILE A 73 19.12 5.16 1.70
N LYS A 74 19.36 5.97 0.68
CA LYS A 74 18.71 7.27 0.54
C LYS A 74 17.36 7.08 -0.15
N PHE A 75 16.28 7.37 0.56
CA PHE A 75 14.93 7.38 0.01
C PHE A 75 14.38 8.80 -0.07
N GLN A 76 13.75 9.12 -1.19
CA GLN A 76 12.79 10.21 -1.33
C GLN A 76 11.40 9.60 -1.42
N LEU A 77 10.55 9.88 -0.44
CA LEU A 77 9.28 9.19 -0.24
C LEU A 77 8.10 10.11 -0.52
N TYR A 78 7.15 9.61 -1.29
CA TYR A 78 5.94 10.31 -1.66
C TYR A 78 4.72 9.50 -1.21
N GLY A 79 3.84 10.11 -0.46
CA GLY A 79 2.54 9.53 -0.10
C GLY A 79 1.42 10.20 -0.87
N MET A 80 0.52 9.41 -1.41
CA MET A 80 -0.66 9.91 -2.09
C MET A 80 -1.92 9.29 -1.49
N ASP A 81 -2.91 10.13 -1.23
CA ASP A 81 -4.25 9.71 -0.82
C ASP A 81 -5.28 10.71 -1.38
N ALA A 82 -6.47 10.23 -1.70
CA ALA A 82 -7.52 11.07 -2.25
C ALA A 82 -8.25 11.91 -1.19
N ASN A 83 -8.12 11.56 0.10
CA ASN A 83 -8.76 12.27 1.19
C ASN A 83 -7.85 13.35 1.77
N ALA A 84 -8.26 14.62 1.68
CA ALA A 84 -7.47 15.76 2.13
C ALA A 84 -7.19 15.77 3.65
N PHE A 85 -8.14 15.31 4.45
CA PHE A 85 -7.95 15.19 5.91
C PHE A 85 -6.90 14.13 6.21
N THR A 86 -6.96 12.97 5.56
CA THR A 86 -5.97 11.88 5.68
C THR A 86 -4.57 12.37 5.34
N VAL A 87 -4.42 13.10 4.23
CA VAL A 87 -3.13 13.71 3.82
C VAL A 87 -2.62 14.71 4.85
N SER A 88 -3.49 15.60 5.37
CA SER A 88 -3.13 16.55 6.41
C SER A 88 -2.67 15.84 7.69
N TYR A 89 -3.37 14.79 8.08
CA TYR A 89 -3.03 13.97 9.24
C TYR A 89 -1.69 13.23 9.05
N ALA A 90 -1.45 12.65 7.89
CA ALA A 90 -0.18 12.00 7.55
C ALA A 90 1.00 12.97 7.61
N ARG A 91 0.84 14.21 7.08
CA ARG A 91 1.85 15.29 7.19
C ARG A 91 2.18 15.62 8.65
N LYS A 92 1.15 15.77 9.50
CA LYS A 92 1.33 16.03 10.93
C LYS A 92 2.14 14.93 11.62
N LEU A 93 1.79 13.66 11.37
CA LEU A 93 2.48 12.51 11.96
C LEU A 93 3.91 12.34 11.43
N SER A 94 4.20 12.85 10.26
CA SER A 94 5.51 12.73 9.59
C SER A 94 6.37 14.00 9.66
N ALA A 95 6.03 14.97 10.52
CA ALA A 95 6.72 16.27 10.60
C ALA A 95 8.23 16.16 10.89
N GLY A 96 8.67 15.07 11.52
CA GLY A 96 10.09 14.79 11.79
C GLY A 96 10.88 14.18 10.63
N TYR A 97 10.22 13.84 9.51
CA TYR A 97 10.82 13.15 8.36
C TYR A 97 10.97 14.11 7.17
N LYS A 98 12.19 14.62 6.95
CA LYS A 98 12.47 15.61 5.88
C LYS A 98 12.40 15.03 4.46
N ASN A 99 12.47 13.71 4.33
CA ASN A 99 12.46 12.98 3.07
C ASN A 99 11.09 12.37 2.72
N ILE A 100 10.01 12.79 3.40
CA ILE A 100 8.64 12.37 3.11
C ILE A 100 7.83 13.59 2.67
N SER A 101 7.15 13.46 1.54
CA SER A 101 6.20 14.44 1.01
C SER A 101 4.85 13.79 0.76
N TYR A 102 3.76 14.57 0.88
CA TYR A 102 2.40 14.06 0.68
C TYR A 102 1.64 14.90 -0.33
N MET A 103 0.84 14.25 -1.18
CA MET A 103 -0.07 14.88 -2.14
C MET A 103 -1.49 14.35 -1.94
N CYS A 104 -2.47 15.24 -2.09
CA CYS A 104 -3.89 14.89 -2.12
C CYS A 104 -4.31 14.86 -3.58
N GLU A 105 -4.45 13.67 -4.15
CA GLU A 105 -4.72 13.50 -5.57
C GLU A 105 -5.45 12.17 -5.81
N ASP A 106 -6.32 12.16 -6.82
CA ASP A 106 -6.97 10.94 -7.27
C ASP A 106 -5.97 10.05 -8.01
N ILE A 107 -5.97 8.77 -7.70
CA ILE A 107 -5.06 7.78 -8.29
C ILE A 107 -5.17 7.69 -9.82
N PHE A 108 -6.38 7.91 -10.37
CA PHE A 108 -6.61 7.87 -11.81
C PHE A 108 -6.11 9.13 -12.51
N GLU A 109 -6.05 10.26 -11.79
CA GLU A 109 -5.39 11.47 -12.29
C GLU A 109 -3.86 11.33 -12.23
N GLU A 110 -3.31 10.74 -11.16
CA GLU A 110 -1.88 10.48 -11.03
C GLU A 110 -1.34 9.63 -12.17
N ILE A 111 -2.00 8.53 -12.52
CA ILE A 111 -1.52 7.65 -13.61
C ILE A 111 -1.58 8.27 -15.02
N LYS A 112 -2.23 9.43 -15.18
CA LYS A 112 -2.22 10.23 -16.41
C LYS A 112 -1.01 11.17 -16.50
N GLN A 113 -0.37 11.44 -15.35
CA GLN A 113 0.81 12.31 -15.29
C GLN A 113 2.04 11.59 -15.85
N GLU A 114 3.01 12.37 -16.31
CA GLU A 114 4.30 11.85 -16.80
C GLU A 114 5.34 11.67 -15.68
N ARG A 115 4.89 11.76 -14.41
CA ARG A 115 5.76 11.57 -13.24
C ARG A 115 6.35 10.18 -13.24
N LYS A 116 7.61 10.09 -12.80
CA LYS A 116 8.33 8.82 -12.67
C LYS A 116 8.77 8.63 -11.23
N TYR A 117 8.72 7.40 -10.80
CA TYR A 117 9.21 6.95 -9.50
C TYR A 117 10.03 5.68 -9.72
N ASP A 118 11.02 5.45 -8.88
CA ASP A 118 11.78 4.21 -8.96
C ASP A 118 10.91 3.01 -8.55
N VAL A 119 10.20 3.14 -7.45
CA VAL A 119 9.30 2.09 -6.95
C VAL A 119 7.92 2.67 -6.65
N ILE A 120 6.88 1.93 -7.01
CA ILE A 120 5.50 2.23 -6.62
C ILE A 120 5.02 1.16 -5.65
N LEU A 121 4.46 1.60 -4.52
CA LEU A 121 3.81 0.75 -3.52
C LEU A 121 2.31 0.89 -3.61
N CYS A 122 1.62 -0.22 -3.42
CA CYS A 122 0.16 -0.26 -3.25
C CYS A 122 -0.13 -1.26 -2.11
N THR A 123 -0.32 -0.72 -0.89
CA THR A 123 -0.49 -1.54 0.30
C THR A 123 -1.90 -1.40 0.85
N LEU A 124 -2.69 -2.48 0.83
CA LEU A 124 -4.08 -2.52 1.30
C LEU A 124 -4.99 -1.49 0.60
N THR A 125 -4.78 -1.29 -0.69
CA THR A 125 -5.47 -0.24 -1.46
C THR A 125 -6.14 -0.81 -2.71
N LEU A 126 -5.50 -1.79 -3.39
CA LEU A 126 -5.96 -2.24 -4.70
C LEU A 126 -7.35 -2.92 -4.64
N HIS A 127 -7.70 -3.57 -3.51
CA HIS A 127 -8.99 -4.22 -3.31
C HIS A 127 -10.20 -3.25 -3.24
N HIS A 128 -9.98 -1.94 -3.19
CA HIS A 128 -11.06 -0.95 -3.25
C HIS A 128 -11.60 -0.75 -4.67
N PHE A 129 -10.86 -1.16 -5.70
CA PHE A 129 -11.17 -0.92 -7.10
C PHE A 129 -11.80 -2.14 -7.79
N LYS A 130 -12.53 -1.90 -8.88
CA LYS A 130 -13.09 -2.93 -9.75
C LYS A 130 -12.01 -3.49 -10.69
N ASP A 131 -12.27 -4.66 -11.29
CA ASP A 131 -11.30 -5.36 -12.13
C ASP A 131 -10.76 -4.51 -13.29
N ASP A 132 -11.64 -3.77 -13.98
CA ASP A 132 -11.24 -2.88 -15.07
C ASP A 132 -10.41 -1.67 -14.61
N GLU A 133 -10.72 -1.16 -13.42
CA GLU A 133 -9.97 -0.10 -12.76
C GLU A 133 -8.58 -0.61 -12.32
N ILE A 134 -8.52 -1.81 -11.73
CA ILE A 134 -7.25 -2.46 -11.36
C ILE A 134 -6.33 -2.62 -12.58
N LEU A 135 -6.87 -3.06 -13.72
CA LEU A 135 -6.10 -3.20 -14.96
C LEU A 135 -5.54 -1.85 -15.45
N LYS A 136 -6.35 -0.78 -15.37
CA LYS A 136 -5.91 0.59 -15.71
C LYS A 136 -4.79 1.05 -14.77
N LEU A 137 -4.96 0.86 -13.46
CA LEU A 137 -3.97 1.24 -12.44
C LEU A 137 -2.65 0.51 -12.65
N LEU A 138 -2.68 -0.81 -12.78
CA LEU A 138 -1.48 -1.61 -13.00
C LEU A 138 -0.74 -1.23 -14.28
N LYS A 139 -1.47 -0.90 -15.36
CA LYS A 139 -0.89 -0.40 -16.61
C LYS A 139 -0.24 0.97 -16.43
N GLY A 140 -0.89 1.87 -15.68
CA GLY A 140 -0.37 3.19 -15.34
C GLY A 140 0.90 3.10 -14.49
N PHE A 141 0.85 2.35 -13.40
CA PHE A 141 2.00 2.14 -12.51
C PHE A 141 3.20 1.55 -13.23
N ARG A 142 3.00 0.58 -14.14
CA ARG A 142 4.11 0.04 -14.95
C ARG A 142 4.77 1.09 -15.84
N LYS A 143 4.04 2.09 -16.29
CA LYS A 143 4.61 3.20 -17.07
C LYS A 143 5.40 4.16 -16.18
N GLN A 144 4.96 4.38 -14.95
CA GLN A 144 5.55 5.34 -14.02
C GLN A 144 6.72 4.75 -13.21
N ALA A 145 6.71 3.43 -12.92
CA ALA A 145 7.74 2.78 -12.13
C ALA A 145 8.98 2.46 -12.97
N ALA A 146 10.14 3.00 -12.62
CA ALA A 146 11.40 2.74 -13.32
C ALA A 146 11.97 1.36 -12.96
N ILE A 147 11.96 0.99 -11.68
CA ILE A 147 12.50 -0.29 -11.17
C ILE A 147 11.39 -1.33 -11.04
N GLY A 148 10.23 -0.94 -10.48
CA GLY A 148 9.12 -1.86 -10.34
C GLY A 148 8.08 -1.42 -9.33
N MET A 149 7.15 -2.34 -9.04
CA MET A 149 6.08 -2.09 -8.07
C MET A 149 5.95 -3.23 -7.06
N VAL A 150 5.51 -2.90 -5.86
CA VAL A 150 5.18 -3.85 -4.79
C VAL A 150 3.72 -3.67 -4.40
N ILE A 151 2.94 -4.72 -4.59
CA ILE A 151 1.55 -4.79 -4.15
C ILE A 151 1.49 -5.74 -2.95
N ASN A 152 0.94 -5.27 -1.85
CA ASN A 152 0.71 -6.07 -0.65
C ASN A 152 -0.76 -5.92 -0.24
N ASP A 153 -1.57 -6.93 -0.58
CA ASP A 153 -3.00 -6.82 -0.38
C ASP A 153 -3.63 -8.09 0.19
N LEU A 154 -4.89 -8.00 0.59
CA LEU A 154 -5.61 -9.02 1.35
C LEU A 154 -5.92 -10.26 0.50
N HIS A 155 -5.76 -11.43 1.11
CA HIS A 155 -6.28 -12.68 0.59
C HIS A 155 -7.75 -12.86 1.02
N ARG A 156 -8.66 -12.95 0.05
CA ARG A 156 -10.08 -13.24 0.26
C ARG A 156 -10.26 -14.65 0.83
N SER A 157 -10.42 -14.77 2.15
CA SER A 157 -10.48 -16.02 2.87
C SER A 157 -11.57 -16.00 3.93
N LYS A 158 -12.41 -17.04 3.97
CA LYS A 158 -13.41 -17.22 5.04
C LYS A 158 -12.75 -17.26 6.42
N LEU A 159 -11.61 -17.95 6.54
CA LEU A 159 -10.87 -18.01 7.80
C LEU A 159 -10.37 -16.64 8.25
N ALA A 160 -9.79 -15.84 7.30
CA ALA A 160 -9.39 -14.46 7.60
C ALA A 160 -10.56 -13.62 8.12
N TYR A 161 -11.74 -13.77 7.52
CA TYR A 161 -12.95 -13.06 7.91
C TYR A 161 -13.34 -13.35 9.37
N TYR A 162 -13.40 -14.62 9.77
CA TYR A 162 -13.77 -14.99 11.16
C TYR A 162 -12.67 -14.63 12.16
N LEU A 163 -11.40 -14.78 11.79
CA LEU A 163 -10.28 -14.36 12.65
C LEU A 163 -10.27 -12.83 12.83
N PHE A 164 -10.63 -12.07 11.82
CA PHE A 164 -10.74 -10.61 11.94
C PHE A 164 -11.90 -10.20 12.86
N ILE A 165 -13.05 -10.91 12.85
CA ILE A 165 -14.13 -10.69 13.83
C ILE A 165 -13.61 -10.89 15.25
N ALA A 166 -12.84 -11.95 15.52
CA ALA A 166 -12.23 -12.18 16.82
C ALA A 166 -11.24 -11.06 17.20
N LEU A 167 -10.39 -10.64 16.26
CA LEU A 167 -9.44 -9.54 16.42
C LEU A 167 -10.15 -8.22 16.75
N CYS A 168 -11.26 -7.91 16.08
CA CYS A 168 -12.07 -6.73 16.38
C CYS A 168 -12.53 -6.65 17.84
N LYS A 169 -12.87 -7.82 18.45
CA LYS A 169 -13.27 -7.90 19.86
C LYS A 169 -12.06 -7.62 20.77
N VAL A 170 -10.90 -8.21 20.47
CA VAL A 170 -9.68 -8.04 21.27
C VAL A 170 -9.20 -6.59 21.27
N PHE A 171 -9.17 -5.95 20.09
CA PHE A 171 -8.70 -4.57 19.93
C PHE A 171 -9.78 -3.51 20.13
N LYS A 172 -11.02 -3.92 20.49
CA LYS A 172 -12.15 -3.01 20.70
C LYS A 172 -12.32 -2.02 19.56
N LEU A 173 -12.29 -2.54 18.32
CA LEU A 173 -12.46 -1.70 17.14
C LEU A 173 -13.84 -1.08 17.11
N ASN A 174 -13.93 0.19 16.73
CA ASN A 174 -15.19 0.87 16.51
C ASN A 174 -15.96 0.24 15.32
N HIS A 175 -17.24 0.57 15.20
CA HIS A 175 -18.12 0.00 14.18
C HIS A 175 -17.58 0.23 12.76
N MET A 176 -17.06 1.43 12.50
CA MET A 176 -16.52 1.81 11.20
C MET A 176 -15.31 0.94 10.81
N SER A 177 -14.28 0.86 11.66
CA SER A 177 -13.08 0.04 11.40
C SER A 177 -13.40 -1.44 11.25
N LYS A 178 -14.39 -1.95 12.04
CA LYS A 178 -14.85 -3.33 11.92
C LYS A 178 -15.54 -3.58 10.58
N SER A 179 -16.51 -2.74 10.21
CA SER A 179 -17.27 -2.88 8.97
C SER A 179 -16.37 -2.78 7.76
N ASP A 180 -15.51 -1.77 7.71
CA ASP A 180 -14.56 -1.55 6.63
C ASP A 180 -13.58 -2.72 6.47
N GLY A 181 -12.99 -3.20 7.56
CA GLY A 181 -12.07 -4.33 7.49
C GLY A 181 -12.72 -5.64 7.04
N LEU A 182 -13.98 -5.92 7.43
CA LEU A 182 -14.72 -7.08 6.95
C LEU A 182 -15.02 -6.98 5.45
N VAL A 183 -15.43 -5.81 4.96
CA VAL A 183 -15.66 -5.55 3.54
C VAL A 183 -14.35 -5.68 2.76
N SER A 184 -13.26 -5.13 3.26
CA SER A 184 -11.93 -5.23 2.67
C SER A 184 -11.47 -6.68 2.49
N ILE A 185 -11.70 -7.56 3.49
CA ILE A 185 -11.38 -8.99 3.36
C ILE A 185 -12.23 -9.66 2.27
N LEU A 186 -13.52 -9.31 2.16
CA LEU A 186 -14.40 -9.86 1.12
C LEU A 186 -14.01 -9.39 -0.28
N ARG A 187 -13.52 -8.15 -0.42
CA ARG A 187 -12.99 -7.57 -1.66
C ARG A 187 -11.57 -8.02 -1.99
N GLY A 188 -10.85 -8.62 -1.03
CA GLY A 188 -9.49 -9.13 -1.23
C GLY A 188 -9.39 -10.14 -2.38
N PHE A 189 -8.19 -10.53 -2.72
CA PHE A 189 -7.88 -11.31 -3.92
C PHE A 189 -7.82 -12.83 -3.64
N LYS A 190 -8.13 -13.61 -4.66
CA LYS A 190 -7.67 -14.99 -4.81
C LYS A 190 -6.43 -15.01 -5.69
N LYS A 191 -5.63 -16.07 -5.61
CA LYS A 191 -4.47 -16.25 -6.49
C LYS A 191 -4.86 -16.19 -7.97
N ALA A 192 -6.02 -16.78 -8.32
CA ALA A 192 -6.53 -16.77 -9.70
C ALA A 192 -6.81 -15.35 -10.22
N ASP A 193 -7.32 -14.45 -9.37
CA ASP A 193 -7.59 -13.06 -9.76
C ASP A 193 -6.28 -12.37 -10.18
N ILE A 194 -5.23 -12.50 -9.36
CA ILE A 194 -3.91 -11.91 -9.61
C ILE A 194 -3.28 -12.48 -10.89
N LEU A 195 -3.38 -13.81 -11.09
CA LEU A 195 -2.87 -14.46 -12.29
C LEU A 195 -3.61 -14.01 -13.55
N ASN A 196 -4.93 -13.77 -13.44
CA ASN A 196 -5.74 -13.24 -14.53
C ASN A 196 -5.29 -11.82 -14.91
N TYR A 197 -5.08 -10.91 -13.94
CA TYR A 197 -4.55 -9.56 -14.22
C TYR A 197 -3.16 -9.62 -14.86
N ALA A 198 -2.28 -10.48 -14.37
CA ALA A 198 -0.95 -10.66 -14.95
C ALA A 198 -1.03 -11.12 -16.42
N SER A 199 -1.94 -12.06 -16.72
CA SER A 199 -2.18 -12.55 -18.07
C SER A 199 -2.72 -11.47 -19.00
N GLN A 200 -3.77 -10.74 -18.59
CA GLN A 200 -4.39 -9.68 -19.39
C GLN A 200 -3.42 -8.53 -19.72
N LEU A 201 -2.50 -8.23 -18.80
CA LEU A 201 -1.48 -7.19 -18.95
C LEU A 201 -0.16 -7.71 -19.54
N ASN A 202 -0.11 -8.99 -19.92
CA ASN A 202 1.11 -9.64 -20.42
C ASN A 202 2.32 -9.43 -19.50
N ILE A 203 2.08 -9.52 -18.18
CA ILE A 203 3.14 -9.43 -17.16
C ILE A 203 3.73 -10.83 -16.99
N LYS A 204 4.92 -11.07 -17.57
CA LYS A 204 5.60 -12.37 -17.55
C LYS A 204 6.59 -12.53 -16.39
N ASN A 205 7.21 -11.42 -15.98
CA ASN A 205 8.19 -11.40 -14.90
C ASN A 205 7.55 -10.80 -13.64
N TYR A 206 7.33 -11.62 -12.64
CA TYR A 206 6.83 -11.20 -11.32
C TYR A 206 7.11 -12.26 -10.26
N ILE A 207 7.06 -11.83 -9.00
CA ILE A 207 7.12 -12.71 -7.84
C ILE A 207 5.78 -12.60 -7.12
N LEU A 208 5.07 -13.71 -6.93
CA LEU A 208 3.82 -13.77 -6.18
C LEU A 208 3.98 -14.73 -4.99
N ARG A 209 3.84 -14.20 -3.78
CA ARG A 209 3.95 -14.96 -2.53
C ARG A 209 2.70 -14.79 -1.70
N TRP A 210 2.17 -15.89 -1.17
CA TRP A 210 1.25 -15.81 -0.05
C TRP A 210 2.06 -15.53 1.23
N ARG A 211 1.56 -14.62 2.05
CA ARG A 211 2.24 -14.15 3.26
C ARG A 211 1.34 -14.30 4.48
N TRP A 212 1.97 -14.36 5.67
CA TRP A 212 1.28 -14.37 6.95
C TRP A 212 0.22 -13.28 7.04
N ALA A 213 -0.81 -13.53 7.88
CA ALA A 213 -2.00 -12.71 8.06
C ALA A 213 -2.81 -12.52 6.76
N PHE A 214 -2.90 -13.61 5.96
CA PHE A 214 -3.76 -13.67 4.78
C PHE A 214 -3.51 -12.54 3.80
N ARG A 215 -2.29 -12.45 3.26
CA ARG A 215 -1.89 -11.46 2.27
C ARG A 215 -1.27 -12.09 1.05
N TYR A 216 -1.41 -11.40 -0.06
CA TYR A 216 -0.57 -11.60 -1.23
C TYR A 216 0.43 -10.46 -1.34
N GLN A 217 1.72 -10.83 -1.47
CA GLN A 217 2.78 -9.94 -1.89
C GLN A 217 3.03 -10.22 -3.37
N TRP A 218 2.79 -9.22 -4.20
CA TRP A 218 3.00 -9.29 -5.64
C TRP A 218 4.02 -8.24 -6.04
N ILE A 219 5.20 -8.69 -6.50
CA ILE A 219 6.33 -7.85 -6.89
C ILE A 219 6.46 -7.94 -8.39
N ILE A 220 6.44 -6.81 -9.08
CA ILE A 220 6.49 -6.70 -10.53
C ILE A 220 7.69 -5.82 -10.89
N PRO A 221 8.84 -6.38 -11.28
CA PRO A 221 9.94 -5.62 -11.85
C PRO A 221 9.54 -5.01 -13.19
N THR A 222 10.08 -3.83 -13.49
CA THR A 222 9.86 -3.14 -14.77
C THR A 222 11.06 -3.33 -15.71
N ILE A 223 12.21 -3.68 -15.11
CA ILE A 223 13.50 -3.97 -15.78
C ILE A 223 13.62 -5.46 -16.03
#